data_cb2f83e5720922371255654a3f8328ee
#
_entry.id   cb2f83e5720922371255654a3f8328ee
#
_cell.length_a   1.000
_cell.length_b   1.000
_cell.length_c   1.000
_cell.angle_alpha   90.00
_cell.angle_beta   90.00
_cell.angle_gamma   90.00
#
_symmetry.space_group_name_H-M   'P 1'
#
loop_
_entity.id
_entity.type
_entity.pdbx_description
1 polymer ?
#
loop_
_entity_poly.entity_id
_entity_poly.type
_entity_poly.pdbx_seq_one_letter_code
_entity_poly.pdbx_strand_id
1 'polypeptide(L)'
;FLLYSCNFPERNCLDFQTGTFEFESISETGDTLKTTFVRSKDLEIGYFNGKIDSNSVSWVSDCECIYRKINPKSLNEKKPVQMKILSTENNSYTFEYSFVGDTENRQRGYVRKLSN
;
A
#
# COMPACT_ATOMS: atom_id res chain seq x y z
N PHE A 1 34.08 14.31 -19.81
CA PHE A 1 32.96 13.44 -20.05
C PHE A 1 32.39 12.90 -18.77
N LEU A 2 31.18 13.26 -18.50
CA LEU A 2 30.51 12.87 -17.27
C LEU A 2 29.44 11.84 -17.55
N LEU A 3 29.63 10.69 -16.93
CA LEU A 3 28.57 9.72 -16.89
C LEU A 3 27.66 10.07 -15.72
N TYR A 4 26.48 10.50 -16.06
CA TYR A 4 25.46 10.61 -15.06
C TYR A 4 24.89 9.26 -14.83
N SER A 5 25.31 8.63 -13.76
CA SER A 5 24.43 7.63 -13.22
C SER A 5 23.29 8.40 -12.57
N CYS A 6 22.13 8.33 -13.15
CA CYS A 6 20.95 8.74 -12.44
C CYS A 6 20.84 7.86 -11.22
N ASN A 7 21.28 8.36 -10.09
CA ASN A 7 21.08 7.67 -8.83
C ASN A 7 19.61 7.81 -8.45
N PHE A 8 18.77 7.01 -9.08
CA PHE A 8 17.45 6.79 -8.53
C PHE A 8 17.66 5.98 -7.26
N PRO A 9 17.06 6.41 -6.13
CA PRO A 9 17.11 5.59 -4.94
C PRO A 9 16.61 4.20 -5.29
N GLU A 10 17.38 3.18 -4.97
CA GLU A 10 16.93 1.82 -5.14
C GLU A 10 15.68 1.60 -4.32
N ARG A 11 14.66 1.07 -4.97
CA ARG A 11 13.44 0.66 -4.28
C ARG A 11 13.53 -0.83 -4.00
N ASN A 12 13.52 -1.18 -2.72
CA ASN A 12 13.53 -2.58 -2.30
C ASN A 12 12.11 -3.10 -2.13
N CYS A 13 11.33 -3.02 -3.20
CA CYS A 13 9.91 -3.34 -3.15
C CYS A 13 9.64 -4.78 -2.75
N LEU A 14 10.49 -5.71 -3.15
CA LEU A 14 10.29 -7.13 -2.82
C LEU A 14 10.27 -7.37 -1.32
N ASP A 15 11.06 -6.62 -0.55
CA ASP A 15 11.07 -6.75 0.90
C ASP A 15 9.76 -6.31 1.56
N PHE A 16 8.94 -5.58 0.83
CA PHE A 16 7.68 -5.05 1.34
C PHE A 16 6.45 -5.70 0.73
N GLN A 17 6.62 -6.74 -0.06
CA GLN A 17 5.46 -7.43 -0.63
C GLN A 17 4.72 -8.24 0.42
N THR A 18 5.40 -8.78 1.40
CA THR A 18 4.80 -9.55 2.47
C THR A 18 5.29 -9.07 3.83
N GLY A 19 4.48 -9.29 4.86
CA GLY A 19 4.83 -8.95 6.23
C GLY A 19 3.67 -8.35 7.00
N THR A 20 3.98 -7.86 8.18
CA THR A 20 3.04 -7.13 9.04
C THR A 20 3.42 -5.66 9.02
N PHE A 21 2.43 -4.81 8.79
CA PHE A 21 2.66 -3.39 8.55
C PHE A 21 1.72 -2.53 9.39
N GLU A 22 2.14 -1.30 9.58
CA GLU A 22 1.33 -0.29 10.27
C GLU A 22 1.25 0.97 9.41
N PHE A 23 0.02 1.43 9.21
CA PHE A 23 -0.28 2.66 8.49
C PHE A 23 -0.90 3.64 9.46
N GLU A 24 -0.39 4.87 9.49
CA GLU A 24 -0.95 5.94 10.31
C GLU A 24 -1.63 6.97 9.42
N SER A 25 -2.77 7.45 9.86
CA SER A 25 -3.47 8.55 9.22
C SER A 25 -3.95 9.51 10.32
N ILE A 26 -4.30 10.72 9.92
CA ILE A 26 -4.82 11.72 10.84
C ILE A 26 -6.29 11.95 10.53
N SER A 27 -7.15 11.80 11.54
CA SER A 27 -8.57 12.03 11.39
C SER A 27 -8.87 13.53 11.30
N GLU A 28 -10.11 13.87 10.92
CA GLU A 28 -10.55 15.26 10.85
C GLU A 28 -10.47 15.98 12.20
N THR A 29 -10.54 15.23 13.29
CA THR A 29 -10.43 15.78 14.65
C THR A 29 -8.98 15.92 15.12
N GLY A 30 -8.01 15.55 14.28
CA GLY A 30 -6.60 15.64 14.61
C GLY A 30 -6.03 14.41 15.33
N ASP A 31 -6.87 13.39 15.56
CA ASP A 31 -6.40 12.16 16.21
C ASP A 31 -5.59 11.30 15.24
N THR A 32 -4.56 10.68 15.76
CA THR A 32 -3.77 9.71 14.98
C THR A 32 -4.51 8.38 14.98
N LEU A 33 -4.76 7.88 13.78
CA LEU A 33 -5.39 6.58 13.57
C LEU A 33 -4.35 5.60 13.05
N LYS A 34 -4.31 4.42 13.64
CA LYS A 34 -3.39 3.37 13.24
C LYS A 34 -4.14 2.19 12.68
N THR A 35 -3.73 1.74 11.51
CA THR A 35 -4.24 0.54 10.88
C THR A 35 -3.09 -0.45 10.79
N THR A 36 -3.30 -1.64 11.29
CA THR A 36 -2.33 -2.72 11.14
C THR A 36 -2.85 -3.66 10.06
N PHE A 37 -1.99 -4.10 9.18
CA PHE A 37 -2.38 -5.07 8.17
C PHE A 37 -1.29 -6.10 7.97
N VAL A 38 -1.73 -7.29 7.58
CA VAL A 38 -0.84 -8.40 7.26
C VAL A 38 -1.00 -8.70 5.77
N ARG A 39 0.10 -8.69 5.07
CA ARG A 39 0.08 -8.99 3.64
C ARG A 39 0.89 -10.24 3.37
N SER A 40 0.23 -11.22 2.80
CA SER A 40 0.85 -12.42 2.27
C SER A 40 0.91 -12.28 0.76
N LYS A 41 1.36 -13.31 0.08
CA LYS A 41 1.57 -13.25 -1.37
C LYS A 41 0.33 -12.80 -2.14
N ASP A 42 -0.86 -13.29 -1.76
CA ASP A 42 -2.09 -13.08 -2.52
C ASP A 42 -3.19 -12.38 -1.73
N LEU A 43 -2.94 -12.04 -0.47
CA LEU A 43 -3.99 -11.59 0.42
C LEU A 43 -3.47 -10.51 1.36
N GLU A 44 -4.29 -9.50 1.59
CA GLU A 44 -4.01 -8.50 2.62
C GLU A 44 -5.21 -8.40 3.54
N ILE A 45 -4.94 -8.51 4.84
CA ILE A 45 -5.97 -8.41 5.88
C ILE A 45 -5.64 -7.22 6.74
N GLY A 46 -6.53 -6.25 6.77
CA GLY A 46 -6.38 -5.05 7.58
C GLY A 46 -7.25 -5.09 8.82
N TYR A 47 -6.74 -4.50 9.89
CA TYR A 47 -7.41 -4.41 11.18
C TYR A 47 -7.49 -2.96 11.58
N PHE A 48 -8.71 -2.44 11.64
CA PHE A 48 -8.92 -1.06 11.99
C PHE A 48 -10.19 -0.93 12.81
N ASN A 49 -10.04 -0.37 14.01
CA ASN A 49 -11.18 -0.04 14.87
C ASN A 49 -12.14 -1.21 15.09
N GLY A 50 -11.58 -2.40 15.32
CA GLY A 50 -12.35 -3.63 15.55
C GLY A 50 -12.92 -4.26 14.29
N LYS A 51 -12.65 -3.68 13.13
CA LYS A 51 -13.14 -4.20 11.85
C LYS A 51 -12.00 -4.87 11.09
N ILE A 52 -12.37 -5.91 10.35
CA ILE A 52 -11.42 -6.64 9.50
C ILE A 52 -11.80 -6.39 8.05
N ASP A 53 -10.81 -5.99 7.26
CA ASP A 53 -10.99 -5.76 5.83
C ASP A 53 -10.03 -6.67 5.07
N SER A 54 -10.53 -7.43 4.11
CA SER A 54 -9.75 -8.40 3.35
C SER A 54 -9.77 -8.07 1.87
N ASN A 55 -8.59 -8.09 1.28
CA ASN A 55 -8.42 -7.82 -0.15
C ASN A 55 -7.49 -8.87 -0.77
N SER A 56 -7.79 -9.26 -2.00
CA SER A 56 -6.83 -10.00 -2.78
C SER A 56 -5.76 -9.02 -3.28
N VAL A 57 -4.54 -9.52 -3.46
CA VAL A 57 -3.40 -8.73 -3.91
C VAL A 57 -2.83 -9.39 -5.16
N SER A 58 -2.70 -8.62 -6.22
CA SER A 58 -2.05 -9.08 -7.46
C SER A 58 -0.92 -8.14 -7.80
N TRP A 59 0.31 -8.63 -7.72
CA TRP A 59 1.48 -7.82 -8.06
C TRP A 59 1.67 -7.83 -9.57
N VAL A 60 1.66 -6.64 -10.16
CA VAL A 60 1.86 -6.47 -11.60
C VAL A 60 3.31 -6.14 -11.93
N SER A 61 4.07 -5.71 -10.93
CA SER A 61 5.52 -5.53 -10.98
C SER A 61 6.04 -5.65 -9.55
N ASP A 62 7.33 -5.50 -9.36
CA ASP A 62 7.91 -5.55 -8.01
C ASP A 62 7.31 -4.48 -7.09
N CYS A 63 6.94 -3.33 -7.65
CA CYS A 63 6.53 -2.15 -6.89
C CYS A 63 5.06 -1.78 -7.04
N GLU A 64 4.30 -2.50 -7.84
CA GLU A 64 2.89 -2.17 -8.07
C GLU A 64 2.00 -3.37 -7.89
N CYS A 65 0.87 -3.15 -7.23
CA CYS A 65 -0.13 -4.21 -7.07
C CYS A 65 -1.53 -3.66 -7.25
N ILE A 66 -2.46 -4.58 -7.44
CA ILE A 66 -3.88 -4.28 -7.54
C ILE A 66 -4.59 -5.02 -6.42
N TYR A 67 -5.38 -4.27 -5.67
CA TYR A 67 -6.22 -4.78 -4.61
C TYR A 67 -7.65 -4.94 -5.10
N ARG A 68 -8.27 -6.06 -4.74
CA ARG A 68 -9.69 -6.28 -4.96
C ARG A 68 -10.31 -6.74 -3.66
N LYS A 69 -11.34 -6.04 -3.21
CA LYS A 69 -12.02 -6.38 -1.97
C LYS A 69 -12.67 -7.76 -2.08
N ILE A 70 -12.50 -8.57 -1.04
CA ILE A 70 -13.15 -9.87 -0.94
C ILE A 70 -14.54 -9.62 -0.37
N ASN A 71 -15.57 -10.21 -1.02
CA ASN A 71 -16.97 -10.02 -0.65
C ASN A 71 -17.41 -8.55 -0.66
N PRO A 72 -17.26 -7.86 -1.80
CA PRO A 72 -17.69 -6.47 -1.87
C PRO A 72 -19.19 -6.34 -1.67
N LYS A 73 -19.61 -5.32 -0.92
CA LYS A 73 -21.02 -5.08 -0.56
C LYS A 73 -21.66 -3.97 -1.37
N SER A 74 -20.91 -3.29 -2.23
CA SER A 74 -21.41 -2.18 -3.04
C SER A 74 -20.67 -2.14 -4.36
N LEU A 75 -21.21 -1.38 -5.32
CA LEU A 75 -20.53 -1.17 -6.59
C LEU A 75 -19.19 -0.45 -6.40
N ASN A 76 -19.14 0.46 -5.45
CA ASN A 76 -17.92 1.19 -5.18
C ASN A 76 -16.82 0.26 -4.62
N GLU A 77 -17.20 -0.68 -3.77
CA GLU A 77 -16.26 -1.66 -3.21
C GLU A 77 -15.76 -2.66 -4.25
N LYS A 78 -16.46 -2.81 -5.36
CA LYS A 78 -16.03 -3.68 -6.46
C LYS A 78 -14.92 -3.07 -7.31
N LYS A 79 -14.68 -1.78 -7.19
CA LYS A 79 -13.66 -1.11 -7.98
C LYS A 79 -12.28 -1.50 -7.49
N PRO A 80 -11.41 -1.98 -8.38
CA PRO A 80 -10.05 -2.32 -7.97
C PRO A 80 -9.25 -1.07 -7.66
N VAL A 81 -8.30 -1.22 -6.73
CA VAL A 81 -7.41 -0.15 -6.30
C VAL A 81 -5.99 -0.52 -6.70
N GLN A 82 -5.29 0.40 -7.35
CA GLN A 82 -3.88 0.22 -7.64
C GLN A 82 -3.04 0.91 -6.57
N MET A 83 -1.94 0.28 -6.22
CA MET A 83 -0.99 0.82 -5.26
C MET A 83 0.40 0.72 -5.85
N LYS A 84 1.15 1.80 -5.74
CA LYS A 84 2.52 1.86 -6.22
C LYS A 84 3.43 2.30 -5.09
N ILE A 85 4.50 1.53 -4.85
CA ILE A 85 5.54 1.90 -3.92
C ILE A 85 6.42 2.93 -4.60
N LEU A 86 6.49 4.13 -4.02
CA LEU A 86 7.24 5.24 -4.60
C LEU A 86 8.69 5.25 -4.13
N SER A 87 8.91 4.95 -2.86
CA SER A 87 10.25 4.92 -2.28
C SER A 87 10.27 3.96 -1.10
N THR A 88 11.43 3.40 -0.82
CA THR A 88 11.62 2.51 0.32
C THR A 88 12.79 3.00 1.17
N GLU A 89 12.67 2.77 2.47
CA GLU A 89 13.75 2.95 3.44
C GLU A 89 13.87 1.64 4.21
N ASN A 90 14.73 1.59 5.23
CA ASN A 90 15.02 0.33 5.92
C ASN A 90 13.81 -0.53 6.24
N ASN A 91 12.80 0.05 6.89
CA ASN A 91 11.61 -0.69 7.31
C ASN A 91 10.32 0.06 6.98
N SER A 92 10.37 0.95 6.00
CA SER A 92 9.19 1.74 5.64
C SER A 92 9.15 2.01 4.15
N TYR A 93 7.96 2.36 3.66
CA TYR A 93 7.81 2.81 2.29
C TYR A 93 6.75 3.89 2.20
N THR A 94 6.91 4.75 1.18
CA THR A 94 5.85 5.65 0.76
C THR A 94 5.14 5.05 -0.44
N PHE A 95 3.86 5.29 -0.54
CA PHE A 95 3.06 4.73 -1.61
C PHE A 95 2.03 5.72 -2.12
N GLU A 96 1.55 5.42 -3.30
CA GLU A 96 0.49 6.15 -3.95
C GLU A 96 -0.60 5.16 -4.33
N TYR A 97 -1.87 5.55 -4.15
CA TYR A 97 -2.96 4.66 -4.49
C TYR A 97 -4.12 5.45 -5.08
N SER A 98 -4.91 4.76 -5.88
CA SER A 98 -6.12 5.30 -6.49
C SER A 98 -6.94 4.13 -7.03
N PHE A 99 -8.18 4.40 -7.41
CA PHE A 99 -8.88 3.42 -8.23
C PHE A 99 -8.14 3.24 -9.55
N VAL A 100 -8.15 2.02 -10.07
CA VAL A 100 -7.52 1.74 -11.36
C VAL A 100 -8.13 2.62 -12.44
N GLY A 101 -7.26 3.30 -13.18
CA GLY A 101 -7.69 4.22 -14.24
C GLY A 101 -7.94 5.65 -13.80
N ASP A 102 -8.00 5.92 -12.51
CA ASP A 102 -8.20 7.28 -12.00
C ASP A 102 -6.85 7.96 -11.79
N THR A 103 -6.42 8.74 -12.75
CA THR A 103 -5.12 9.41 -12.70
C THR A 103 -5.16 10.76 -11.99
N GLU A 104 -6.35 11.27 -11.66
CA GLU A 104 -6.50 12.60 -11.05
C GLU A 104 -6.63 12.58 -9.54
N ASN A 105 -7.11 11.47 -8.96
CA ASN A 105 -7.39 11.36 -7.54
C ASN A 105 -6.46 10.39 -6.84
N ARG A 106 -5.16 10.59 -7.03
CA ARG A 106 -4.14 9.78 -6.40
C ARG A 106 -3.86 10.29 -4.99
N GLN A 107 -3.79 9.38 -4.07
CA GLN A 107 -3.47 9.70 -2.67
C GLN A 107 -2.17 9.01 -2.29
N ARG A 108 -1.48 9.59 -1.31
CA ARG A 108 -0.19 9.07 -0.85
C ARG A 108 -0.25 8.75 0.64
N GLY A 109 0.55 7.79 1.02
CA GLY A 109 0.67 7.40 2.41
C GLY A 109 2.05 6.87 2.73
N TYR A 110 2.23 6.58 4.01
CA TYR A 110 3.48 6.08 4.55
C TYR A 110 3.18 4.86 5.41
N VAL A 111 3.95 3.81 5.23
CA VAL A 111 3.75 2.54 5.92
C VAL A 111 5.06 2.08 6.52
N ARG A 112 5.00 1.57 7.74
CA ARG A 112 6.14 0.98 8.42
C ARG A 112 5.95 -0.52 8.54
N LYS A 113 6.98 -1.28 8.22
CA LYS A 113 6.96 -2.73 8.39
C LYS A 113 7.33 -3.06 9.82
N LEU A 114 6.49 -3.84 10.47
CA LEU A 114 6.70 -4.24 11.86
C LEU A 114 7.44 -5.58 11.97
N SER A 115 7.16 -6.50 11.07
CA SER A 115 7.80 -7.83 11.05
C SER A 115 7.55 -8.52 9.72
N ASN A 116 8.31 -9.57 9.49
CA ASN A 116 8.14 -10.41 8.32
C ASN A 116 6.96 -11.37 8.45
#